data_42bc7ce701ce3582d5de1180dcb620c7
#
_entry.id   42bc7ce701ce3582d5de1180dcb620c7
#
_cell.length_a   1.000
_cell.length_b   1.000
_cell.length_c   1.000
_cell.angle_alpha   90.00
_cell.angle_beta   90.00
_cell.angle_gamma   90.00
#
_symmetry.space_group_name_H-M   'P 1'
#
loop_
_entity.id
_entity.type
_entity.pdbx_description
1 polymer ?
#
loop_
_entity_poly.entity_id
_entity_poly.type
_entity_poly.pdbx_seq_one_letter_code
_entity_poly.pdbx_strand_id
1 'polypeptide(L)'
;MRLAFLVALLLSLTAWAQAPKTKVILDTDIGDDIDDAWALGFVVSYPNFKPLGITMAHGNTPGRAKIACKLLHIAGREAIPVLVGRQTSKQVAPQFSWAEDYEKTKPAATPAADFIVEMARRYPGEVVLIAVGPLENVADALQKEPNLGKLLKRVVLMSGCIYGTATKPEPAPEYNVYAALADSRAVYGAGLPLTIVPLDSTTRVQLRDEERARVQKSRAPLAYALECLYRLWLSRPAARMTLHDQLAVAEAARPAEFFELKETLPIVVDDKGFTRIDREHGKPVAVCLEPRREQIMEYYLSVLLGPSSGK
;
A
#
# COMPACT_ATOMS: atom_id res chain seq x y z
N MET A 1 -30.79 35.73 57.49
CA MET A 1 -29.65 35.78 56.59
C MET A 1 -29.36 34.35 56.14
N ARG A 2 -29.75 34.00 54.91
CA ARG A 2 -29.45 32.69 54.31
C ARG A 2 -28.43 32.92 53.21
N LEU A 3 -27.19 32.41 53.40
CA LEU A 3 -26.08 32.47 52.43
C LEU A 3 -26.32 31.36 51.40
N ALA A 4 -26.58 31.73 50.16
CA ALA A 4 -26.63 30.82 49.02
C ALA A 4 -25.24 30.60 48.48
N PHE A 5 -24.69 29.38 48.60
CA PHE A 5 -23.46 28.96 47.91
C PHE A 5 -23.78 28.60 46.46
N LEU A 6 -23.31 29.42 45.52
CA LEU A 6 -23.26 29.08 44.08
C LEU A 6 -22.05 28.19 43.85
N VAL A 7 -22.25 26.91 43.59
CA VAL A 7 -21.23 26.00 43.10
C VAL A 7 -21.19 26.13 41.59
N ALA A 8 -20.22 26.84 41.05
CA ALA A 8 -19.97 26.89 39.63
C ALA A 8 -19.30 25.58 39.20
N LEU A 9 -20.05 24.70 38.54
CA LEU A 9 -19.57 23.48 37.91
C LEU A 9 -18.84 23.82 36.63
N LEU A 10 -17.51 23.98 36.65
CA LEU A 10 -16.65 24.10 35.50
C LEU A 10 -16.59 22.73 34.79
N LEU A 11 -17.44 22.53 33.80
CA LEU A 11 -17.33 21.46 32.82
C LEU A 11 -16.12 21.73 31.94
N SER A 12 -14.97 21.20 32.29
CA SER A 12 -13.81 21.12 31.41
C SER A 12 -14.14 20.16 30.26
N LEU A 13 -14.58 20.71 29.14
CA LEU A 13 -14.63 20.02 27.85
C LEU A 13 -13.19 19.73 27.42
N THR A 14 -12.65 18.60 27.86
CA THR A 14 -11.43 18.04 27.26
C THR A 14 -11.82 17.63 25.84
N ALA A 15 -11.62 18.51 24.88
CA ALA A 15 -11.61 18.12 23.47
C ALA A 15 -10.59 17.02 23.31
N TRP A 16 -11.02 15.80 23.09
CA TRP A 16 -10.14 14.70 22.72
C TRP A 16 -9.54 15.07 21.37
N ALA A 17 -8.34 15.63 21.39
CA ALA A 17 -7.61 15.89 20.17
C ALA A 17 -7.43 14.56 19.44
N GLN A 18 -8.10 14.39 18.31
CA GLN A 18 -7.96 13.21 17.48
C GLN A 18 -6.48 13.07 17.10
N ALA A 19 -5.90 11.90 17.35
CA ALA A 19 -4.49 11.66 17.04
C ALA A 19 -4.20 12.07 15.58
N PRO A 20 -3.06 12.71 15.30
CA PRO A 20 -2.75 13.19 13.96
C PRO A 20 -2.72 12.01 12.97
N LYS A 21 -3.39 12.20 11.82
CA LYS A 21 -3.43 11.20 10.77
C LYS A 21 -2.05 10.92 10.22
N THR A 22 -1.75 9.64 9.97
CA THR A 22 -0.49 9.22 9.35
C THR A 22 -0.43 9.69 7.89
N LYS A 23 0.57 10.49 7.54
CA LYS A 23 0.83 10.91 6.17
C LYS A 23 1.38 9.73 5.38
N VAL A 24 0.72 9.35 4.28
CA VAL A 24 1.12 8.21 3.46
C VAL A 24 1.23 8.59 1.98
N ILE A 25 2.17 7.95 1.30
CA ILE A 25 2.22 7.87 -0.17
C ILE A 25 2.05 6.40 -0.51
N LEU A 26 1.16 6.08 -1.44
CA LEU A 26 1.05 4.73 -2.01
C LEU A 26 1.72 4.72 -3.37
N ASP A 27 2.73 3.87 -3.53
CA ASP A 27 3.41 3.58 -4.79
C ASP A 27 2.94 2.21 -5.29
N THR A 28 2.34 2.13 -6.49
CA THR A 28 1.57 0.98 -6.97
C THR A 28 1.73 0.79 -8.47
N ASP A 29 1.68 -0.44 -8.93
CA ASP A 29 1.60 -0.78 -10.35
C ASP A 29 0.19 -1.27 -10.76
N ILE A 30 -0.83 -0.65 -10.20
CA ILE A 30 -2.26 -0.92 -10.41
C ILE A 30 -2.61 -1.21 -11.87
N GLY A 31 -3.39 -2.29 -12.08
CA GLY A 31 -3.97 -2.60 -13.37
C GLY A 31 -3.68 -4.00 -13.92
N ASP A 32 -2.65 -4.69 -13.43
CA ASP A 32 -2.32 -6.07 -13.82
C ASP A 32 -2.92 -7.08 -12.83
N ASP A 33 -2.48 -7.10 -11.59
CA ASP A 33 -3.17 -7.85 -10.55
C ASP A 33 -4.31 -7.02 -9.97
N ILE A 34 -5.20 -7.65 -9.24
CA ILE A 34 -6.40 -6.98 -8.72
C ILE A 34 -6.15 -6.34 -7.36
N ASP A 35 -5.19 -6.84 -6.63
CA ASP A 35 -4.94 -6.45 -5.25
C ASP A 35 -4.47 -5.01 -5.10
N ASP A 36 -3.70 -4.46 -6.05
CA ASP A 36 -3.37 -3.03 -6.11
C ASP A 36 -4.60 -2.12 -6.02
N ALA A 37 -5.62 -2.39 -6.84
CA ALA A 37 -6.86 -1.59 -6.83
C ALA A 37 -7.56 -1.67 -5.47
N TRP A 38 -7.57 -2.85 -4.87
CA TRP A 38 -8.16 -3.08 -3.57
C TRP A 38 -7.30 -2.50 -2.44
N ALA A 39 -5.97 -2.44 -2.59
CA ALA A 39 -5.06 -1.75 -1.68
C ALA A 39 -5.26 -0.22 -1.73
N LEU A 40 -5.42 0.35 -2.93
CA LEU A 40 -5.80 1.77 -3.08
C LEU A 40 -7.14 2.05 -2.39
N GLY A 41 -8.14 1.16 -2.58
CA GLY A 41 -9.42 1.23 -1.87
C GLY A 41 -9.25 1.26 -0.35
N PHE A 42 -8.33 0.45 0.20
CA PHE A 42 -8.01 0.44 1.62
C PHE A 42 -7.41 1.77 2.08
N VAL A 43 -6.39 2.27 1.37
CA VAL A 43 -5.70 3.53 1.71
C VAL A 43 -6.67 4.70 1.78
N VAL A 44 -7.60 4.83 0.80
CA VAL A 44 -8.52 5.96 0.76
C VAL A 44 -9.71 5.84 1.73
N SER A 45 -10.00 4.62 2.18
CA SER A 45 -11.07 4.34 3.15
C SER A 45 -10.59 4.40 4.60
N TYR A 46 -9.29 4.22 4.86
CA TYR A 46 -8.78 4.20 6.22
C TYR A 46 -8.78 5.59 6.86
N PRO A 47 -9.57 5.80 7.96
CA PRO A 47 -9.84 7.13 8.48
C PRO A 47 -8.61 7.83 9.07
N ASN A 48 -7.60 7.06 9.54
CA ASN A 48 -6.41 7.59 10.17
C ASN A 48 -5.24 7.81 9.20
N PHE A 49 -5.43 7.54 7.90
CA PHE A 49 -4.48 7.98 6.88
C PHE A 49 -4.81 9.38 6.38
N LYS A 50 -3.75 10.10 6.04
CA LYS A 50 -3.73 11.29 5.20
C LYS A 50 -2.93 10.97 3.95
N PRO A 51 -3.57 10.43 2.89
CA PRO A 51 -2.86 10.18 1.63
C PRO A 51 -2.38 11.51 1.05
N LEU A 52 -1.08 11.62 0.81
CA LEU A 52 -0.45 12.78 0.21
C LEU A 52 -0.48 12.69 -1.32
N GLY A 53 -0.36 11.48 -1.86
CA GLY A 53 -0.40 11.18 -3.29
C GLY A 53 -0.34 9.69 -3.55
N ILE A 54 -0.68 9.31 -4.80
CA ILE A 54 -0.59 7.95 -5.32
C ILE A 54 0.39 7.98 -6.48
N THR A 55 1.49 7.24 -6.39
CA THR A 55 2.54 7.21 -7.42
C THR A 55 2.44 5.92 -8.23
N MET A 56 2.54 6.05 -9.55
CA MET A 56 2.44 4.91 -10.48
C MET A 56 3.83 4.37 -10.78
N ALA A 57 4.06 3.10 -10.47
CA ALA A 57 5.29 2.37 -10.77
C ALA A 57 5.10 1.44 -11.97
N HIS A 58 6.19 1.10 -12.62
CA HIS A 58 6.36 0.01 -13.57
C HIS A 58 5.42 0.00 -14.79
N GLY A 59 5.91 -0.50 -15.92
CA GLY A 59 5.11 -0.72 -17.13
C GLY A 59 4.61 0.59 -17.75
N ASN A 60 3.33 0.61 -18.13
CA ASN A 60 2.66 1.79 -18.69
C ASN A 60 2.09 2.68 -17.59
N THR A 61 2.94 3.45 -16.93
CA THR A 61 2.56 4.32 -15.81
C THR A 61 1.50 5.37 -16.16
N PRO A 62 1.43 5.97 -17.38
CA PRO A 62 0.31 6.82 -17.76
C PRO A 62 -1.04 6.09 -17.83
N GLY A 63 -1.05 4.86 -18.34
CA GLY A 63 -2.27 4.02 -18.38
C GLY A 63 -2.74 3.65 -16.97
N ARG A 64 -1.82 3.27 -16.07
CA ARG A 64 -2.11 3.00 -14.65
C ARG A 64 -2.67 4.23 -13.94
N ALA A 65 -2.15 5.42 -14.25
CA ALA A 65 -2.66 6.68 -13.70
C ALA A 65 -4.13 6.94 -14.05
N LYS A 66 -4.59 6.57 -15.25
CA LYS A 66 -6.02 6.68 -15.60
C LYS A 66 -6.90 5.79 -14.70
N ILE A 67 -6.47 4.57 -14.40
CA ILE A 67 -7.18 3.64 -13.50
C ILE A 67 -7.27 4.26 -12.10
N ALA A 68 -6.15 4.72 -11.55
CA ALA A 68 -6.09 5.33 -10.24
C ALA A 68 -6.95 6.62 -10.16
N CYS A 69 -6.86 7.51 -11.15
CA CYS A 69 -7.67 8.73 -11.24
C CYS A 69 -9.18 8.41 -11.23
N LYS A 70 -9.61 7.42 -12.03
CA LYS A 70 -11.03 7.00 -12.07
C LYS A 70 -11.48 6.43 -10.73
N LEU A 71 -10.66 5.59 -10.09
CA LEU A 71 -11.00 4.99 -8.81
C LEU A 71 -11.11 6.03 -7.70
N LEU A 72 -10.16 6.99 -7.65
CA LEU A 72 -10.20 8.12 -6.73
C LEU A 72 -11.44 9.01 -6.94
N HIS A 73 -11.81 9.29 -8.18
CA HIS A 73 -13.03 10.05 -8.49
C HIS A 73 -14.29 9.34 -7.96
N ILE A 74 -14.41 8.03 -8.22
CA ILE A 74 -15.55 7.23 -7.72
C ILE A 74 -15.58 7.20 -6.19
N ALA A 75 -14.41 7.19 -5.56
CA ALA A 75 -14.28 7.25 -4.10
C ALA A 75 -14.52 8.64 -3.50
N GLY A 76 -14.74 9.70 -4.32
CA GLY A 76 -14.84 11.09 -3.85
C GLY A 76 -13.53 11.60 -3.24
N ARG A 77 -12.39 11.15 -3.79
CA ARG A 77 -11.03 11.43 -3.32
C ARG A 77 -10.14 12.04 -4.40
N GLU A 78 -10.70 12.64 -5.43
CA GLU A 78 -10.01 13.24 -6.56
C GLU A 78 -9.04 14.38 -6.21
N ALA A 79 -9.13 14.91 -4.99
CA ALA A 79 -8.15 15.88 -4.47
C ALA A 79 -6.78 15.24 -4.15
N ILE A 80 -6.68 13.91 -4.07
CA ILE A 80 -5.43 13.19 -3.90
C ILE A 80 -4.72 13.16 -5.26
N PRO A 81 -3.51 13.74 -5.40
CA PRO A 81 -2.80 13.75 -6.67
C PRO A 81 -2.34 12.34 -7.07
N VAL A 82 -2.44 12.04 -8.35
CA VAL A 82 -1.86 10.85 -8.98
C VAL A 82 -0.62 11.28 -9.75
N LEU A 83 0.51 10.61 -9.53
CA LEU A 83 1.81 10.99 -10.06
C LEU A 83 2.35 9.86 -10.95
N VAL A 84 2.81 10.21 -12.14
CA VAL A 84 3.35 9.24 -13.11
C VAL A 84 4.83 9.03 -12.83
N GLY A 85 5.24 7.78 -12.66
CA GLY A 85 6.64 7.39 -12.55
C GLY A 85 7.25 7.02 -13.89
N ARG A 86 8.47 6.47 -13.84
CA ARG A 86 9.21 6.01 -15.02
C ARG A 86 8.37 4.97 -15.80
N GLN A 87 8.14 5.25 -17.07
CA GLN A 87 7.47 4.30 -17.96
C GLN A 87 8.48 3.29 -18.47
N THR A 88 8.28 2.01 -18.17
CA THR A 88 9.16 0.90 -18.63
C THR A 88 8.57 0.08 -19.77
N SER A 89 7.27 0.23 -20.05
CA SER A 89 6.56 -0.41 -21.15
C SER A 89 5.47 0.50 -21.72
N LYS A 90 5.10 0.29 -22.99
CA LYS A 90 3.93 0.92 -23.63
C LYS A 90 2.69 0.03 -23.57
N GLN A 91 2.83 -1.23 -23.19
CA GLN A 91 1.72 -2.17 -23.06
C GLN A 91 0.78 -1.72 -21.96
N VAL A 92 -0.50 -1.60 -22.27
CA VAL A 92 -1.52 -1.26 -21.27
C VAL A 92 -1.86 -2.48 -20.41
N ALA A 93 -2.11 -2.23 -19.13
CA ALA A 93 -2.54 -3.27 -18.21
C ALA A 93 -3.95 -3.80 -18.58
N PRO A 94 -4.28 -5.07 -18.27
CA PRO A 94 -5.58 -5.65 -18.61
C PRO A 94 -6.79 -4.88 -18.07
N GLN A 95 -6.66 -4.24 -16.90
CA GLN A 95 -7.74 -3.45 -16.28
C GLN A 95 -7.87 -2.04 -16.90
N PHE A 96 -6.98 -1.64 -17.82
CA PHE A 96 -7.00 -0.31 -18.45
C PHE A 96 -8.32 -0.05 -19.19
N SER A 97 -8.91 -1.07 -19.84
CA SER A 97 -10.19 -0.95 -20.54
C SER A 97 -11.32 -0.37 -19.68
N TRP A 98 -11.26 -0.60 -18.35
CA TRP A 98 -12.22 0.00 -17.41
C TRP A 98 -12.08 1.53 -17.31
N ALA A 99 -10.89 2.08 -17.58
CA ALA A 99 -10.60 3.51 -17.45
C ALA A 99 -10.28 4.20 -18.78
N GLU A 100 -10.33 3.49 -19.93
CA GLU A 100 -9.90 3.98 -21.22
C GLU A 100 -10.54 5.33 -21.60
N ASP A 101 -11.86 5.46 -21.42
CA ASP A 101 -12.62 6.67 -21.75
C ASP A 101 -12.70 7.70 -20.61
N TYR A 102 -11.95 7.48 -19.52
CA TYR A 102 -12.01 8.38 -18.38
C TYR A 102 -11.14 9.63 -18.57
N GLU A 103 -11.75 10.83 -18.48
CA GLU A 103 -11.08 12.12 -18.72
C GLU A 103 -11.42 13.20 -17.65
N LYS A 104 -12.18 12.85 -16.58
CA LYS A 104 -12.65 13.85 -15.61
C LYS A 104 -11.52 14.44 -14.73
N THR A 105 -10.53 13.61 -14.39
CA THR A 105 -9.32 14.05 -13.69
C THR A 105 -8.09 13.52 -14.40
N LYS A 106 -6.96 14.22 -14.21
CA LYS A 106 -5.69 13.88 -14.85
C LYS A 106 -4.59 13.75 -13.81
N PRO A 107 -3.55 12.95 -14.06
CA PRO A 107 -2.39 12.92 -13.18
C PRO A 107 -1.73 14.30 -13.12
N ALA A 108 -1.08 14.58 -11.99
CA ALA A 108 -0.30 15.80 -11.81
C ALA A 108 0.96 15.78 -12.72
N ALA A 109 1.46 16.96 -13.05
CA ALA A 109 2.63 17.08 -13.92
C ALA A 109 3.95 16.70 -13.24
N THR A 110 4.00 16.72 -11.91
CA THR A 110 5.21 16.36 -11.14
C THR A 110 5.50 14.87 -11.27
N PRO A 111 6.74 14.47 -11.63
CA PRO A 111 7.12 13.06 -11.65
C PRO A 111 7.03 12.41 -10.25
N ALA A 112 6.73 11.12 -10.20
CA ALA A 112 6.53 10.37 -8.96
C ALA A 112 7.71 10.49 -7.99
N ALA A 113 8.95 10.29 -8.47
CA ALA A 113 10.15 10.36 -7.64
C ALA A 113 10.38 11.78 -7.07
N ASP A 114 10.14 12.83 -7.87
CA ASP A 114 10.25 14.22 -7.41
C ASP A 114 9.22 14.50 -6.31
N PHE A 115 8.00 14.03 -6.47
CA PHE A 115 6.95 14.16 -5.47
C PHE A 115 7.31 13.43 -4.16
N ILE A 116 7.84 12.20 -4.22
CA ILE A 116 8.29 11.46 -3.03
C ILE A 116 9.32 12.29 -2.26
N VAL A 117 10.33 12.82 -2.96
CA VAL A 117 11.39 13.66 -2.36
C VAL A 117 10.81 14.95 -1.78
N GLU A 118 9.94 15.64 -2.52
CA GLU A 118 9.28 16.85 -2.05
C GLU A 118 8.51 16.62 -0.75
N MET A 119 7.69 15.57 -0.70
CA MET A 119 6.89 15.26 0.49
C MET A 119 7.75 14.82 1.67
N ALA A 120 8.81 14.05 1.45
CA ALA A 120 9.76 13.67 2.49
C ALA A 120 10.47 14.89 3.09
N ARG A 121 10.90 15.84 2.26
CA ARG A 121 11.51 17.11 2.72
C ARG A 121 10.52 18.03 3.42
N ARG A 122 9.27 18.06 2.96
CA ARG A 122 8.20 18.91 3.53
C ARG A 122 7.73 18.40 4.89
N TYR A 123 7.77 17.09 5.14
CA TYR A 123 7.30 16.45 6.35
C TYR A 123 8.35 15.46 6.88
N PRO A 124 9.54 15.96 7.29
CA PRO A 124 10.65 15.08 7.69
C PRO A 124 10.28 14.23 8.90
N GLY A 125 10.50 12.90 8.79
CA GLY A 125 10.17 11.93 9.81
C GLY A 125 8.68 11.62 9.99
N GLU A 126 7.80 12.14 9.11
CA GLU A 126 6.36 11.93 9.26
C GLU A 126 5.74 11.04 8.16
N VAL A 127 6.37 10.96 6.98
CA VAL A 127 5.81 10.26 5.81
C VAL A 127 6.12 8.77 5.88
N VAL A 128 5.08 7.96 5.74
CA VAL A 128 5.19 6.52 5.47
C VAL A 128 5.01 6.30 3.97
N LEU A 129 6.04 5.79 3.30
CA LEU A 129 5.97 5.36 1.91
C LEU A 129 5.54 3.89 1.89
N ILE A 130 4.43 3.58 1.24
CA ILE A 130 3.91 2.23 1.04
C ILE A 130 4.14 1.92 -0.43
N ALA A 131 5.07 1.01 -0.75
CA ALA A 131 5.35 0.61 -2.12
C ALA A 131 4.96 -0.85 -2.31
N VAL A 132 4.02 -1.07 -3.22
CA VAL A 132 3.42 -2.39 -3.48
C VAL A 132 3.68 -2.89 -4.90
N GLY A 133 4.29 -2.08 -5.76
CA GLY A 133 4.82 -2.45 -7.07
C GLY A 133 6.35 -2.53 -7.09
N PRO A 134 6.96 -2.77 -8.27
CA PRO A 134 8.39 -2.70 -8.49
C PRO A 134 8.99 -1.34 -8.12
N LEU A 135 10.24 -1.31 -7.65
CA LEU A 135 10.79 -0.23 -6.83
C LEU A 135 11.45 0.93 -7.61
N GLU A 136 11.11 1.14 -8.89
CA GLU A 136 11.72 2.18 -9.73
C GLU A 136 11.57 3.60 -9.15
N ASN A 137 10.39 3.94 -8.64
CA ASN A 137 10.14 5.27 -8.08
C ASN A 137 10.91 5.50 -6.78
N VAL A 138 11.07 4.46 -5.96
CA VAL A 138 11.84 4.54 -4.71
C VAL A 138 13.32 4.70 -5.01
N ALA A 139 13.84 3.96 -6.00
CA ALA A 139 15.23 4.05 -6.44
C ALA A 139 15.53 5.43 -7.07
N ASP A 140 14.65 5.92 -7.95
CA ASP A 140 14.77 7.26 -8.56
C ASP A 140 14.74 8.37 -7.49
N ALA A 141 13.88 8.21 -6.47
CA ALA A 141 13.84 9.15 -5.34
C ALA A 141 15.13 9.12 -4.50
N LEU A 142 15.73 7.93 -4.29
CA LEU A 142 17.02 7.78 -3.62
C LEU A 142 18.17 8.42 -4.41
N GLN A 143 18.18 8.30 -5.74
CA GLN A 143 19.17 8.98 -6.58
C GLN A 143 19.11 10.50 -6.44
N LYS A 144 17.88 11.06 -6.31
CA LYS A 144 17.65 12.51 -6.15
C LYS A 144 17.89 13.00 -4.72
N GLU A 145 17.68 12.14 -3.72
CA GLU A 145 17.84 12.43 -2.30
C GLU A 145 18.53 11.26 -1.58
N PRO A 146 19.86 11.22 -1.56
CA PRO A 146 20.62 10.14 -0.90
C PRO A 146 20.33 10.01 0.62
N ASN A 147 19.80 11.06 1.26
CA ASN A 147 19.39 11.03 2.65
C ASN A 147 17.89 10.68 2.86
N LEU A 148 17.21 10.18 1.83
CA LEU A 148 15.78 9.87 1.86
C LEU A 148 15.39 9.02 3.08
N GLY A 149 16.25 8.08 3.49
CA GLY A 149 16.02 7.24 4.68
C GLY A 149 15.95 8.00 6.00
N LYS A 150 16.59 9.17 6.10
CA LYS A 150 16.51 10.05 7.28
C LYS A 150 15.27 10.93 7.27
N LEU A 151 14.69 11.15 6.07
CA LEU A 151 13.52 12.00 5.87
C LEU A 151 12.20 11.22 5.96
N LEU A 152 12.20 9.95 5.60
CA LEU A 152 11.01 9.11 5.71
C LEU A 152 10.87 8.53 7.13
N LYS A 153 9.64 8.47 7.62
CA LYS A 153 9.32 7.80 8.87
C LYS A 153 9.54 6.29 8.76
N ARG A 154 9.10 5.72 7.63
CA ARG A 154 9.16 4.28 7.33
C ARG A 154 8.87 4.04 5.84
N VAL A 155 9.42 2.96 5.31
CA VAL A 155 9.09 2.44 3.98
C VAL A 155 8.53 1.03 4.16
N VAL A 156 7.28 0.82 3.78
CA VAL A 156 6.61 -0.50 3.87
C VAL A 156 6.46 -1.05 2.47
N LEU A 157 7.02 -2.22 2.22
CA LEU A 157 7.04 -2.84 0.91
C LEU A 157 6.22 -4.14 0.90
N MET A 158 5.40 -4.35 -0.12
CA MET A 158 5.06 -5.70 -0.55
C MET A 158 6.22 -6.19 -1.42
N SER A 159 7.08 -7.06 -0.87
CA SER A 159 8.34 -7.39 -1.55
C SER A 159 9.01 -8.62 -0.96
N GLY A 160 9.57 -9.44 -1.83
CA GLY A 160 10.48 -10.52 -1.47
C GLY A 160 9.83 -11.84 -1.07
N CYS A 161 10.70 -12.83 -0.89
CA CYS A 161 10.36 -14.17 -0.42
C CYS A 161 11.58 -14.74 0.33
N ILE A 162 11.48 -14.92 1.64
CA ILE A 162 12.61 -15.23 2.51
C ILE A 162 12.75 -16.75 2.71
N TYR A 163 11.66 -17.40 3.12
CA TYR A 163 11.65 -18.83 3.44
C TYR A 163 10.79 -19.65 2.47
N GLY A 164 9.86 -18.99 1.77
CA GLY A 164 8.98 -19.63 0.79
C GLY A 164 7.54 -19.12 0.85
N THR A 165 6.68 -19.74 0.07
CA THR A 165 5.25 -19.42 -0.01
C THR A 165 4.39 -20.41 0.78
N ALA A 166 3.10 -20.17 0.88
CA ALA A 166 2.14 -21.10 1.52
C ALA A 166 2.15 -22.50 0.89
N THR A 167 2.53 -22.62 -0.37
CA THR A 167 2.50 -23.89 -1.13
C THR A 167 3.89 -24.41 -1.50
N LYS A 168 4.95 -23.60 -1.39
CA LYS A 168 6.34 -23.95 -1.72
C LYS A 168 7.26 -23.44 -0.60
N PRO A 169 7.78 -24.33 0.27
CA PRO A 169 8.63 -23.95 1.39
C PRO A 169 10.08 -23.69 0.95
N GLU A 170 10.26 -22.97 -0.13
CA GLU A 170 11.56 -22.61 -0.70
C GLU A 170 11.54 -21.16 -1.17
N PRO A 171 12.62 -20.39 -0.93
CA PRO A 171 12.74 -19.02 -1.44
C PRO A 171 12.57 -18.96 -2.95
N ALA A 172 11.90 -17.93 -3.44
CA ALA A 172 11.71 -17.68 -4.86
C ALA A 172 11.96 -16.20 -5.18
N PRO A 173 12.37 -15.85 -6.41
CA PRO A 173 12.35 -14.47 -6.87
C PRO A 173 10.91 -13.97 -6.83
N GLU A 174 10.69 -12.85 -6.13
CA GLU A 174 9.39 -12.22 -6.06
C GLU A 174 9.27 -11.13 -7.14
N TYR A 175 8.07 -10.98 -7.73
CA TYR A 175 7.87 -10.18 -8.93
C TYR A 175 8.37 -8.72 -8.78
N ASN A 176 7.97 -8.02 -7.73
CA ASN A 176 8.35 -6.63 -7.50
C ASN A 176 9.87 -6.46 -7.37
N VAL A 177 10.55 -7.49 -6.88
CA VAL A 177 12.00 -7.52 -6.78
C VAL A 177 12.66 -7.73 -8.12
N TYR A 178 12.29 -8.79 -8.86
CA TYR A 178 13.01 -9.14 -10.07
C TYR A 178 12.63 -8.29 -11.29
N ALA A 179 11.40 -7.75 -11.33
CA ALA A 179 10.94 -6.90 -12.43
C ALA A 179 11.71 -5.57 -12.52
N ALA A 180 12.22 -5.09 -11.37
CA ALA A 180 13.09 -3.91 -11.27
C ALA A 180 14.37 -4.25 -10.49
N LEU A 181 15.12 -5.28 -10.92
CA LEU A 181 16.20 -5.89 -10.16
C LEU A 181 17.27 -4.89 -9.71
N ALA A 182 17.75 -4.04 -10.60
CA ALA A 182 18.79 -3.04 -10.28
C ALA A 182 18.28 -2.02 -9.25
N ASP A 183 17.04 -1.58 -9.41
CA ASP A 183 16.38 -0.63 -8.51
C ASP A 183 16.14 -1.28 -7.13
N SER A 184 15.67 -2.52 -7.10
CA SER A 184 15.48 -3.29 -5.85
C SER A 184 16.79 -3.47 -5.09
N ARG A 185 17.88 -3.82 -5.78
CA ARG A 185 19.22 -3.91 -5.16
C ARG A 185 19.66 -2.59 -4.56
N ALA A 186 19.43 -1.47 -5.26
CA ALA A 186 19.75 -0.14 -4.75
C ALA A 186 18.94 0.21 -3.50
N VAL A 187 17.61 -0.05 -3.51
CA VAL A 187 16.72 0.23 -2.39
C VAL A 187 17.08 -0.59 -1.16
N TYR A 188 17.27 -1.90 -1.29
CA TYR A 188 17.66 -2.78 -0.18
C TYR A 188 19.05 -2.46 0.36
N GLY A 189 19.98 -2.02 -0.50
CA GLY A 189 21.35 -1.61 -0.11
C GLY A 189 21.44 -0.24 0.56
N ALA A 190 20.43 0.62 0.43
CA ALA A 190 20.50 2.02 0.85
C ALA A 190 20.34 2.26 2.35
N GLY A 191 19.98 1.26 3.14
CA GLY A 191 19.76 1.41 4.59
C GLY A 191 18.52 2.26 4.94
N LEU A 192 17.51 2.24 4.09
CA LEU A 192 16.19 2.82 4.38
C LEU A 192 15.55 2.12 5.59
N PRO A 193 14.63 2.78 6.33
CA PRO A 193 13.85 2.14 7.39
C PRO A 193 12.79 1.18 6.80
N LEU A 194 13.26 0.08 6.21
CA LEU A 194 12.42 -0.88 5.51
C LEU A 194 11.63 -1.78 6.46
N THR A 195 10.37 -1.97 6.12
CA THR A 195 9.54 -3.08 6.60
C THR A 195 9.01 -3.80 5.36
N ILE A 196 9.24 -5.09 5.23
CA ILE A 196 8.72 -5.89 4.11
C ILE A 196 7.63 -6.84 4.58
N VAL A 197 6.65 -7.03 3.70
CA VAL A 197 5.60 -8.05 3.81
C VAL A 197 5.79 -9.01 2.64
N PRO A 198 6.56 -10.10 2.83
CA PRO A 198 6.98 -10.98 1.75
C PRO A 198 5.90 -12.00 1.36
N LEU A 199 6.14 -12.75 0.29
CA LEU A 199 5.29 -13.87 -0.15
C LEU A 199 5.09 -14.92 0.95
N ASP A 200 6.03 -15.05 1.89
CA ASP A 200 5.93 -15.90 3.08
C ASP A 200 4.64 -15.67 3.87
N SER A 201 4.22 -14.42 3.92
CA SER A 201 3.00 -13.98 4.61
C SER A 201 1.82 -13.86 3.65
N THR A 202 2.01 -13.16 2.55
CA THR A 202 0.92 -12.71 1.70
C THR A 202 0.19 -13.87 1.03
N THR A 203 0.90 -14.91 0.61
CA THR A 203 0.32 -16.10 -0.03
C THR A 203 -0.61 -16.92 0.89
N ARG A 204 -0.60 -16.64 2.19
CA ARG A 204 -1.46 -17.27 3.18
C ARG A 204 -2.81 -16.58 3.34
N VAL A 205 -3.00 -15.40 2.73
CA VAL A 205 -4.21 -14.60 2.89
C VAL A 205 -4.91 -14.41 1.55
N GLN A 206 -5.87 -15.27 1.26
CA GLN A 206 -6.71 -15.22 0.06
C GLN A 206 -8.12 -14.76 0.40
N LEU A 207 -8.74 -14.01 -0.51
CA LEU A 207 -10.14 -13.60 -0.42
C LEU A 207 -11.04 -14.81 -0.66
N ARG A 208 -11.88 -15.17 0.32
CA ARG A 208 -12.89 -16.22 0.20
C ARG A 208 -14.16 -15.70 -0.45
N ASP A 209 -14.98 -16.60 -0.97
CA ASP A 209 -16.22 -16.24 -1.67
C ASP A 209 -17.21 -15.51 -0.76
N GLU A 210 -17.31 -15.93 0.51
CA GLU A 210 -18.16 -15.24 1.50
C GLU A 210 -17.70 -13.83 1.84
N GLU A 211 -16.40 -13.59 1.84
CA GLU A 211 -15.78 -12.28 2.07
C GLU A 211 -16.01 -11.37 0.86
N ARG A 212 -15.79 -11.87 -0.36
CA ARG A 212 -16.11 -11.16 -1.60
C ARG A 212 -17.60 -10.85 -1.70
N ALA A 213 -18.47 -11.76 -1.29
CA ALA A 213 -19.90 -11.54 -1.28
C ALA A 213 -20.33 -10.34 -0.38
N ARG A 214 -19.57 -10.03 0.67
CA ARG A 214 -19.77 -8.82 1.48
C ARG A 214 -19.54 -7.55 0.65
N VAL A 215 -18.48 -7.53 -0.16
CA VAL A 215 -18.16 -6.40 -1.06
C VAL A 215 -19.24 -6.28 -2.14
N GLN A 216 -19.67 -7.38 -2.75
CA GLN A 216 -20.71 -7.40 -3.77
C GLN A 216 -22.08 -6.90 -3.27
N LYS A 217 -22.39 -7.14 -2.00
CA LYS A 217 -23.63 -6.66 -1.36
C LYS A 217 -23.57 -5.17 -0.98
N SER A 218 -22.39 -4.59 -0.95
CA SER A 218 -22.22 -3.17 -0.62
C SER A 218 -22.77 -2.29 -1.72
N ARG A 219 -23.47 -1.20 -1.32
CA ARG A 219 -23.95 -0.17 -2.25
C ARG A 219 -22.98 1.00 -2.40
N ALA A 220 -21.83 0.95 -1.72
CA ALA A 220 -20.82 2.00 -1.83
C ALA A 220 -20.24 2.05 -3.25
N PRO A 221 -20.14 3.23 -3.88
CA PRO A 221 -19.61 3.35 -5.24
C PRO A 221 -18.20 2.75 -5.40
N LEU A 222 -17.33 2.91 -4.39
CA LEU A 222 -15.99 2.33 -4.37
C LEU A 222 -16.04 0.79 -4.41
N ALA A 223 -16.86 0.16 -3.56
CA ALA A 223 -17.00 -1.30 -3.54
C ALA A 223 -17.49 -1.85 -4.89
N TYR A 224 -18.43 -1.16 -5.52
CA TYR A 224 -18.90 -1.52 -6.87
C TYR A 224 -17.79 -1.41 -7.91
N ALA A 225 -16.99 -0.34 -7.88
CA ALA A 225 -15.85 -0.16 -8.80
C ALA A 225 -14.80 -1.26 -8.62
N LEU A 226 -14.46 -1.61 -7.37
CA LEU A 226 -13.53 -2.69 -7.06
C LEU A 226 -14.03 -4.05 -7.56
N GLU A 227 -15.33 -4.32 -7.43
CA GLU A 227 -15.93 -5.54 -7.98
C GLU A 227 -15.94 -5.56 -9.51
N CYS A 228 -16.12 -4.42 -10.19
CA CYS A 228 -15.99 -4.32 -11.64
C CYS A 228 -14.56 -4.69 -12.09
N LEU A 229 -13.54 -4.14 -11.43
CA LEU A 229 -12.14 -4.46 -11.70
C LEU A 229 -11.84 -5.93 -11.41
N TYR A 230 -12.39 -6.48 -10.31
CA TYR A 230 -12.26 -7.89 -9.95
C TYR A 230 -12.82 -8.81 -11.05
N ARG A 231 -13.96 -8.46 -11.64
CA ARG A 231 -14.57 -9.23 -12.75
C ARG A 231 -13.72 -9.21 -14.01
N LEU A 232 -13.10 -8.08 -14.35
CA LEU A 232 -12.15 -8.00 -15.45
C LEU A 232 -10.93 -8.91 -15.21
N TRP A 233 -10.42 -8.93 -13.98
CA TRP A 233 -9.30 -9.77 -13.59
C TRP A 233 -9.66 -11.27 -13.60
N LEU A 234 -10.88 -11.65 -13.21
CA LEU A 234 -11.38 -13.04 -13.25
C LEU A 234 -11.49 -13.63 -14.67
N SER A 235 -11.35 -12.84 -15.72
CA SER A 235 -11.26 -13.39 -17.08
C SER A 235 -10.04 -14.33 -17.23
N ARG A 236 -9.13 -14.33 -16.29
CA ARG A 236 -8.02 -15.29 -16.16
C ARG A 236 -8.50 -16.55 -15.42
N PRO A 237 -8.29 -17.77 -15.98
CA PRO A 237 -8.78 -19.01 -15.36
C PRO A 237 -8.25 -19.24 -13.95
N ALA A 238 -9.13 -19.67 -13.03
CA ALA A 238 -8.81 -20.13 -11.67
C ALA A 238 -8.14 -19.12 -10.75
N ALA A 239 -8.22 -17.82 -11.03
CA ALA A 239 -7.61 -16.79 -10.19
C ALA A 239 -8.44 -16.54 -8.91
N ARG A 240 -7.80 -16.67 -7.76
CA ARG A 240 -8.30 -16.17 -6.47
C ARG A 240 -7.40 -15.03 -6.04
N MET A 241 -8.00 -13.89 -5.68
CA MET A 241 -7.21 -12.77 -5.18
C MET A 241 -6.49 -13.15 -3.90
N THR A 242 -5.19 -13.01 -3.91
CA THR A 242 -4.34 -13.01 -2.71
C THR A 242 -4.19 -11.57 -2.26
N LEU A 243 -4.24 -11.32 -0.95
CA LEU A 243 -4.12 -9.98 -0.40
C LEU A 243 -2.65 -9.60 -0.21
N HIS A 244 -1.89 -9.54 -1.31
CA HIS A 244 -0.48 -9.17 -1.22
C HIS A 244 -0.33 -7.75 -0.67
N ASP A 245 -0.88 -6.79 -1.34
CA ASP A 245 -0.71 -5.36 -1.09
C ASP A 245 -1.49 -4.87 0.12
N GLN A 246 -2.68 -5.42 0.35
CA GLN A 246 -3.49 -5.06 1.52
C GLN A 246 -2.77 -5.36 2.83
N LEU A 247 -1.91 -6.39 2.88
CA LEU A 247 -1.12 -6.70 4.05
C LEU A 247 -0.06 -5.62 4.31
N ALA A 248 0.57 -5.09 3.26
CA ALA A 248 1.50 -3.97 3.40
C ALA A 248 0.78 -2.69 3.87
N VAL A 249 -0.42 -2.41 3.34
CA VAL A 249 -1.26 -1.30 3.82
C VAL A 249 -1.68 -1.50 5.27
N ALA A 250 -2.05 -2.72 5.67
CA ALA A 250 -2.43 -3.06 7.05
C ALA A 250 -1.25 -2.85 8.02
N GLU A 251 -0.03 -3.30 7.64
CA GLU A 251 1.20 -3.05 8.41
C GLU A 251 1.51 -1.55 8.53
N ALA A 252 1.28 -0.77 7.46
CA ALA A 252 1.45 0.68 7.51
C ALA A 252 0.43 1.35 8.44
N ALA A 253 -0.81 0.86 8.46
CA ALA A 253 -1.91 1.38 9.27
C ALA A 253 -1.75 1.07 10.75
N ARG A 254 -1.39 -0.17 11.07
CA ARG A 254 -1.26 -0.69 12.44
C ARG A 254 -0.03 -1.59 12.58
N PRO A 255 1.15 -0.99 12.81
CA PRO A 255 2.42 -1.72 12.85
C PRO A 255 2.41 -2.90 13.82
N ALA A 256 2.84 -4.06 13.33
CA ALA A 256 2.98 -5.33 14.05
C ALA A 256 1.68 -5.95 14.62
N GLU A 257 0.50 -5.33 14.41
CA GLU A 257 -0.75 -5.85 14.99
C GLU A 257 -1.22 -7.15 14.32
N PHE A 258 -0.97 -7.28 13.01
CA PHE A 258 -1.54 -8.35 12.19
C PHE A 258 -0.59 -9.50 11.88
N PHE A 259 0.60 -9.50 12.48
CA PHE A 259 1.59 -10.54 12.27
C PHE A 259 2.00 -11.12 13.62
N GLU A 260 2.05 -12.45 13.72
CA GLU A 260 2.50 -13.14 14.94
C GLU A 260 4.00 -13.06 15.11
N LEU A 261 4.72 -13.07 13.98
CA LEU A 261 6.16 -12.98 13.96
C LEU A 261 6.60 -11.80 13.11
N LYS A 262 7.47 -10.97 13.69
CA LYS A 262 8.17 -9.89 13.00
C LYS A 262 9.63 -9.91 13.41
N GLU A 263 10.50 -10.13 12.45
CA GLU A 263 11.94 -10.23 12.66
C GLU A 263 12.67 -9.07 12.01
N THR A 264 13.85 -8.73 12.52
CA THR A 264 14.78 -7.84 11.82
C THR A 264 15.91 -8.69 11.27
N LEU A 265 15.97 -8.80 9.96
CA LEU A 265 16.91 -9.65 9.24
C LEU A 265 17.84 -8.81 8.36
N PRO A 266 19.13 -9.18 8.25
CA PRO A 266 20.05 -8.55 7.31
C PRO A 266 19.78 -9.11 5.89
N ILE A 267 19.11 -8.31 5.05
CA ILE A 267 18.65 -8.74 3.72
C ILE A 267 19.48 -8.09 2.62
N VAL A 268 19.82 -8.89 1.61
CA VAL A 268 20.32 -8.46 0.30
C VAL A 268 19.41 -8.98 -0.81
N VAL A 269 19.43 -8.33 -1.96
CA VAL A 269 18.85 -8.84 -3.21
C VAL A 269 20.00 -9.37 -4.08
N ASP A 270 19.98 -10.65 -4.42
CA ASP A 270 20.99 -11.26 -5.27
C ASP A 270 20.79 -10.92 -6.77
N ASP A 271 21.69 -11.37 -7.62
CA ASP A 271 21.68 -11.13 -9.07
C ASP A 271 20.56 -11.87 -9.82
N LYS A 272 19.83 -12.76 -9.14
CA LYS A 272 18.68 -13.50 -9.67
C LYS A 272 17.33 -13.00 -9.10
N GLY A 273 17.34 -11.95 -8.27
CA GLY A 273 16.15 -11.38 -7.67
C GLY A 273 15.64 -12.11 -6.43
N PHE A 274 16.46 -12.96 -5.80
CA PHE A 274 16.11 -13.52 -4.50
C PHE A 274 16.45 -12.52 -3.39
N THR A 275 15.58 -12.41 -2.41
CA THR A 275 15.87 -11.77 -1.14
C THR A 275 16.53 -12.77 -0.20
N ARG A 276 17.80 -12.54 0.14
CA ARG A 276 18.63 -13.46 0.92
C ARG A 276 18.99 -12.86 2.26
N ILE A 277 19.03 -13.69 3.29
CA ILE A 277 19.65 -13.34 4.57
C ILE A 277 21.17 -13.38 4.39
N ASP A 278 21.82 -12.23 4.50
CA ASP A 278 23.27 -12.10 4.43
C ASP A 278 23.77 -11.30 5.64
N ARG A 279 24.43 -11.98 6.56
CA ARG A 279 24.90 -11.37 7.83
C ARG A 279 26.09 -10.44 7.65
N GLU A 280 26.81 -10.56 6.54
CA GLU A 280 28.01 -9.77 6.27
C GLU A 280 27.68 -8.47 5.51
N HIS A 281 26.81 -8.55 4.50
CA HIS A 281 26.54 -7.43 3.58
C HIS A 281 25.12 -6.88 3.69
N GLY A 282 24.19 -7.65 4.30
CA GLY A 282 22.77 -7.29 4.39
C GLY A 282 22.51 -6.07 5.27
N LYS A 283 21.55 -5.25 4.86
CA LYS A 283 21.02 -4.18 5.71
C LYS A 283 19.86 -4.69 6.56
N PRO A 284 19.69 -4.14 7.78
CA PRO A 284 18.60 -4.56 8.63
C PRO A 284 17.24 -4.16 8.02
N VAL A 285 16.38 -5.16 7.83
CA VAL A 285 15.03 -5.03 7.28
C VAL A 285 14.06 -5.70 8.25
N ALA A 286 12.98 -5.01 8.63
CA ALA A 286 11.91 -5.62 9.40
C ALA A 286 11.06 -6.49 8.46
N VAL A 287 10.92 -7.77 8.79
CA VAL A 287 10.21 -8.77 7.98
C VAL A 287 8.96 -9.21 8.72
N CYS A 288 7.79 -9.04 8.11
CA CYS A 288 6.50 -9.44 8.67
C CYS A 288 6.18 -10.88 8.24
N LEU A 289 6.04 -11.78 9.20
CA LEU A 289 5.78 -13.20 8.99
C LEU A 289 4.53 -13.63 9.77
N GLU A 290 3.97 -14.79 9.40
CA GLU A 290 2.84 -15.42 10.08
C GLU A 290 1.63 -14.48 10.27
N PRO A 291 0.90 -14.17 9.18
CA PRO A 291 -0.21 -13.24 9.23
C PRO A 291 -1.41 -13.82 10.00
N ARG A 292 -2.05 -12.99 10.83
CA ARG A 292 -3.32 -13.29 11.50
C ARG A 292 -4.48 -13.13 10.53
N ARG A 293 -4.61 -14.10 9.62
CA ARG A 293 -5.50 -14.05 8.45
C ARG A 293 -6.91 -13.52 8.76
N GLU A 294 -7.58 -14.10 9.76
CA GLU A 294 -8.97 -13.74 10.09
C GLU A 294 -9.07 -12.31 10.61
N GLN A 295 -8.11 -11.89 11.43
CA GLN A 295 -8.07 -10.54 11.98
C GLN A 295 -7.80 -9.50 10.89
N ILE A 296 -6.86 -9.77 9.98
CA ILE A 296 -6.56 -8.90 8.83
C ILE A 296 -7.80 -8.75 7.94
N MET A 297 -8.43 -9.86 7.58
CA MET A 297 -9.57 -9.86 6.66
C MET A 297 -10.76 -9.09 7.25
N GLU A 298 -11.10 -9.33 8.51
CA GLU A 298 -12.21 -8.61 9.15
C GLU A 298 -11.90 -7.12 9.28
N TYR A 299 -10.68 -6.79 9.68
CA TYR A 299 -10.23 -5.39 9.74
C TYR A 299 -10.30 -4.71 8.38
N TYR A 300 -9.72 -5.33 7.34
CA TYR A 300 -9.71 -4.80 5.98
C TYR A 300 -11.12 -4.53 5.47
N LEU A 301 -12.03 -5.52 5.59
CA LEU A 301 -13.41 -5.37 5.13
C LEU A 301 -14.19 -4.34 5.95
N SER A 302 -13.92 -4.22 7.25
CA SER A 302 -14.55 -3.18 8.09
C SER A 302 -14.14 -1.77 7.67
N VAL A 303 -12.89 -1.59 7.25
CA VAL A 303 -12.39 -0.30 6.73
C VAL A 303 -12.98 0.00 5.35
N LEU A 304 -12.98 -0.99 4.47
CA LEU A 304 -13.42 -0.82 3.08
C LEU A 304 -14.93 -0.56 2.98
N LEU A 305 -15.73 -1.26 3.78
CA LEU A 305 -17.21 -1.24 3.69
C LEU A 305 -17.86 -0.30 4.71
N GLY A 306 -17.08 0.22 5.66
CA GLY A 306 -17.60 0.93 6.81
C GLY A 306 -18.18 -0.01 7.89
N PRO A 307 -18.62 0.53 9.04
CA PRO A 307 -19.22 -0.28 10.08
C PRO A 307 -20.46 -0.99 9.53
N SER A 308 -20.53 -2.31 9.76
CA SER A 308 -21.71 -3.07 9.42
C SER A 308 -22.92 -2.40 10.11
N SER A 309 -23.81 -1.84 9.30
CA SER A 309 -25.11 -1.43 9.79
C SER A 309 -25.82 -2.71 10.26
N GLY A 310 -25.68 -3.00 11.57
CA GLY A 310 -26.44 -4.07 12.19
C GLY A 310 -27.92 -3.81 11.94
N LYS A 311 -28.55 -4.73 11.23
CA LYS A 311 -30.01 -4.87 11.24
C LYS A 311 -30.43 -5.57 12.51
#